data_7c16d327dd5dc8c6c45d0a1098cad8a5
#
_entry.id   7c16d327dd5dc8c6c45d0a1098cad8a5
#
_cell.length_a   1.000
_cell.length_b   1.000
_cell.length_c   1.000
_cell.angle_alpha   90.00
_cell.angle_beta   90.00
_cell.angle_gamma   90.00
#
_symmetry.space_group_name_H-M   'P 1'
#
loop_
_entity.id
_entity.type
_entity.pdbx_description
1 polymer ?
#
loop_
_entity_poly.entity_id
_entity_poly.type
_entity_poly.pdbx_seq_one_letter_code
_entity_poly.pdbx_strand_id
1 'polypeptide(L)'
;SYYHNISKWTDIEKKVLKKGIDIRNQIESVWIDKDKEYKKIILSIHDYNIFTKYNESTGMLPPHRDWPNKLKYPLLQFNLILSQEQIDFNGGEFVFEDYKKKKIKIHKDLKMKIGDALLFDKYLLHSVDLTERGITDIGRWSVLIGARAHKISYFQEKKILFKEKIKNFIKF
;
A
#
# COMPACT_ATOMS: atom_id res chain seq x y z
N SER A 1 -1.88 -11.03 0.19
CA SER A 1 -0.85 -10.10 0.70
C SER A 1 0.09 -10.86 1.62
N TYR A 2 1.40 -10.70 1.42
CA TYR A 2 2.42 -11.32 2.26
C TYR A 2 3.07 -10.25 3.12
N TYR A 3 2.98 -10.39 4.44
CA TYR A 3 3.79 -9.62 5.37
C TYR A 3 5.17 -10.27 5.44
N HIS A 4 6.17 -9.69 4.77
CA HIS A 4 7.53 -10.17 4.87
C HIS A 4 8.22 -9.60 6.11
N ASN A 5 8.90 -10.48 6.85
CA ASN A 5 9.74 -10.08 7.97
C ASN A 5 10.91 -9.23 7.43
N ILE A 6 10.95 -7.95 7.79
CA ILE A 6 11.95 -6.95 7.35
C ILE A 6 13.40 -7.42 7.62
N SER A 7 13.61 -8.33 8.56
CA SER A 7 14.95 -8.86 8.86
C SER A 7 15.56 -9.67 7.71
N LYS A 8 14.75 -10.14 6.76
CA LYS A 8 15.21 -10.93 5.59
C LYS A 8 15.44 -10.08 4.34
N TRP A 9 15.25 -8.78 4.41
CA TRP A 9 15.37 -7.90 3.27
C TRP A 9 16.82 -7.52 3.01
N THR A 10 17.17 -7.38 1.74
CA THR A 10 18.46 -6.87 1.31
C THR A 10 18.64 -5.41 1.73
N ASP A 11 19.88 -4.96 1.82
CA ASP A 11 20.16 -3.56 2.16
C ASP A 11 19.63 -2.58 1.11
N ILE A 12 19.56 -3.01 -0.16
CA ILE A 12 18.98 -2.20 -1.24
C ILE A 12 17.47 -2.00 -1.00
N GLU A 13 16.74 -3.10 -0.73
CA GLU A 13 15.30 -3.01 -0.43
C GLU A 13 15.02 -2.10 0.77
N LYS A 14 15.77 -2.25 1.86
CA LYS A 14 15.67 -1.39 3.03
C LYS A 14 15.92 0.07 2.70
N LYS A 15 16.92 0.38 1.85
CA LYS A 15 17.23 1.74 1.41
C LYS A 15 16.09 2.35 0.58
N VAL A 16 15.53 1.60 -0.36
CA VAL A 16 14.41 2.06 -1.21
C VAL A 16 13.19 2.38 -0.34
N LEU A 17 12.82 1.47 0.56
CA LEU A 17 11.68 1.64 1.45
C LEU A 17 11.87 2.82 2.40
N LYS A 18 13.07 2.93 3.00
CA LYS A 18 13.40 4.08 3.85
C LYS A 18 13.29 5.38 3.08
N LYS A 19 13.83 5.45 1.86
CA LYS A 19 13.75 6.66 1.03
C LYS A 19 12.31 7.07 0.71
N GLY A 20 11.43 6.11 0.39
CA GLY A 20 9.99 6.38 0.17
C GLY A 20 9.32 6.96 1.43
N ILE A 21 9.59 6.38 2.59
CA ILE A 21 9.08 6.88 3.88
C ILE A 21 9.60 8.30 4.17
N ASP A 22 10.89 8.54 3.96
CA ASP A 22 11.52 9.84 4.21
C ASP A 22 10.91 10.94 3.32
N ILE A 23 10.71 10.67 2.02
CA ILE A 23 10.07 11.60 1.08
C ILE A 23 8.63 11.92 1.53
N ARG A 24 7.83 10.91 1.85
CA ARG A 24 6.47 11.10 2.34
C ARG A 24 6.46 11.96 3.62
N ASN A 25 7.30 11.62 4.59
CA ASN A 25 7.37 12.33 5.86
C ASN A 25 7.81 13.79 5.67
N GLN A 26 8.72 14.06 4.73
CA GLN A 26 9.12 15.40 4.37
C GLN A 26 7.96 16.24 3.81
N ILE A 27 7.12 15.64 2.96
CA ILE A 27 5.93 16.31 2.42
C ILE A 27 4.91 16.56 3.53
N GLU A 28 4.62 15.56 4.36
CA GLU A 28 3.63 15.65 5.43
C GLU A 28 4.06 16.57 6.58
N SER A 29 5.36 16.74 6.82
CA SER A 29 5.88 17.63 7.88
C SER A 29 5.36 19.06 7.74
N VAL A 30 5.16 19.54 6.49
CA VAL A 30 4.58 20.85 6.19
C VAL A 30 3.18 21.03 6.80
N TRP A 31 2.43 19.93 6.98
CA TRP A 31 1.07 19.95 7.51
C TRP A 31 0.98 19.65 9.01
N ILE A 32 1.93 18.87 9.53
CA ILE A 32 1.99 18.48 10.95
C ILE A 32 2.05 19.71 11.86
N ASP A 33 2.83 20.72 11.48
CA ASP A 33 2.98 21.92 12.27
C ASP A 33 1.82 22.91 12.13
N LYS A 34 0.99 22.74 11.09
CA LYS A 34 -0.16 23.62 10.80
C LYS A 34 -1.47 23.12 11.38
N ASP A 35 -1.55 21.84 11.80
CA ASP A 35 -2.81 21.24 12.23
C ASP A 35 -2.59 20.24 13.37
N LYS A 36 -3.10 20.59 14.56
CA LYS A 36 -2.98 19.76 15.77
C LYS A 36 -3.69 18.41 15.65
N GLU A 37 -4.84 18.37 14.96
CA GLU A 37 -5.57 17.10 14.76
C GLU A 37 -4.82 16.18 13.79
N TYR A 38 -4.30 16.72 12.69
CA TYR A 38 -3.46 15.96 11.80
C TYR A 38 -2.22 15.41 12.51
N LYS A 39 -1.55 16.22 13.34
CA LYS A 39 -0.43 15.79 14.17
C LYS A 39 -0.80 14.63 15.11
N LYS A 40 -1.95 14.69 15.77
CA LYS A 40 -2.43 13.59 16.62
C LYS A 40 -2.62 12.30 15.82
N ILE A 41 -3.20 12.37 14.63
CA ILE A 41 -3.38 11.23 13.75
C ILE A 41 -2.02 10.62 13.39
N ILE A 42 -1.07 11.43 12.90
CA ILE A 42 0.27 10.95 12.56
C ILE A 42 0.96 10.25 13.74
N LEU A 43 0.84 10.79 14.94
CA LEU A 43 1.40 10.18 16.15
C LEU A 43 0.69 8.89 16.60
N SER A 44 -0.58 8.70 16.20
CA SER A 44 -1.39 7.53 16.56
C SER A 44 -1.21 6.33 15.62
N ILE A 45 -0.51 6.50 14.50
CA ILE A 45 -0.33 5.48 13.48
C ILE A 45 1.12 4.97 13.45
N HIS A 46 1.31 3.83 12.83
CA HIS A 46 2.63 3.26 12.55
C HIS A 46 2.73 2.91 11.06
N ASP A 47 3.94 2.91 10.56
CA ASP A 47 4.25 2.55 9.19
C ASP A 47 4.54 1.06 9.07
N TYR A 48 4.10 0.47 7.95
CA TYR A 48 4.45 -0.87 7.53
C TYR A 48 4.54 -0.93 6.01
N ASN A 49 5.12 -1.99 5.49
CA ASN A 49 5.23 -2.18 4.05
C ASN A 49 4.48 -3.45 3.66
N ILE A 50 3.76 -3.39 2.55
CA ILE A 50 2.95 -4.50 2.04
C ILE A 50 3.44 -4.85 0.64
N PHE A 51 3.99 -6.05 0.46
CA PHE A 51 4.18 -6.64 -0.85
C PHE A 51 2.88 -7.31 -1.29
N THR A 52 2.41 -6.96 -2.47
CA THR A 52 1.20 -7.52 -3.04
C THR A 52 1.51 -8.16 -4.38
N LYS A 53 1.14 -9.43 -4.51
CA LYS A 53 1.08 -10.13 -5.79
C LYS A 53 -0.38 -10.35 -6.16
N TYR A 54 -0.74 -9.96 -7.37
CA TYR A 54 -2.01 -10.31 -7.97
C TYR A 54 -1.76 -11.40 -9.01
N ASN A 55 -2.34 -12.56 -8.76
CA ASN A 55 -2.24 -13.69 -9.66
C ASN A 55 -3.26 -13.55 -10.81
N GLU A 56 -2.98 -14.23 -11.91
CA GLU A 56 -3.92 -14.34 -13.03
C GLU A 56 -5.29 -14.87 -12.60
N SER A 57 -6.32 -14.41 -13.28
CA SER A 57 -7.73 -14.86 -13.15
C SER A 57 -8.44 -14.62 -11.83
N THR A 58 -7.72 -14.26 -10.75
CA THR A 58 -8.30 -14.05 -9.41
C THR A 58 -7.79 -12.78 -8.72
N GLY A 59 -6.70 -12.23 -9.22
CA GLY A 59 -6.03 -11.09 -8.60
C GLY A 59 -6.75 -9.79 -8.93
N MET A 60 -7.62 -9.34 -8.03
CA MET A 60 -8.28 -8.04 -8.08
C MET A 60 -8.39 -7.45 -6.68
N LEU A 61 -8.63 -6.15 -6.62
CA LEU A 61 -8.94 -5.45 -5.38
C LEU A 61 -10.16 -4.57 -5.64
N PRO A 62 -11.30 -4.83 -4.99
CA PRO A 62 -12.51 -4.03 -5.19
C PRO A 62 -12.30 -2.57 -4.76
N PRO A 63 -13.11 -1.62 -5.27
CA PRO A 63 -13.01 -0.23 -4.87
C PRO A 63 -13.14 -0.05 -3.36
N HIS A 64 -12.15 0.61 -2.75
CA HIS A 64 -12.10 0.88 -1.31
C HIS A 64 -11.28 2.14 -1.01
N ARG A 65 -11.27 2.51 0.25
CA ARG A 65 -10.43 3.58 0.81
C ARG A 65 -9.61 2.98 1.95
N ASP A 66 -8.31 3.20 1.94
CA ASP A 66 -7.44 2.76 3.05
C ASP A 66 -7.63 3.58 4.32
N TRP A 67 -8.20 4.77 4.17
CA TRP A 67 -8.57 5.63 5.29
C TRP A 67 -10.01 6.09 5.14
N PRO A 68 -10.90 5.85 6.12
CA PRO A 68 -12.33 6.04 5.95
C PRO A 68 -12.76 7.51 5.94
N ASN A 69 -12.02 8.37 6.63
CA ASN A 69 -12.40 9.76 6.82
C ASN A 69 -11.51 10.71 6.01
N LYS A 70 -12.13 11.67 5.34
CA LYS A 70 -11.39 12.75 4.70
C LYS A 70 -10.77 13.63 5.77
N LEU A 71 -9.47 13.83 5.69
CA LEU A 71 -8.74 14.76 6.54
C LEU A 71 -8.57 16.11 5.84
N LYS A 72 -8.23 17.14 6.60
CA LYS A 72 -7.90 18.47 6.07
C LYS A 72 -6.68 18.40 5.14
N TYR A 73 -5.70 17.59 5.51
CA TYR A 73 -4.52 17.32 4.70
C TYR A 73 -4.47 15.83 4.34
N PRO A 74 -3.93 15.46 3.16
CA PRO A 74 -3.86 14.08 2.72
C PRO A 74 -2.97 13.23 3.63
N LEU A 75 -3.39 12.00 3.87
CA LEU A 75 -2.59 10.97 4.51
C LEU A 75 -1.93 10.15 3.39
N LEU A 76 -0.65 10.36 3.18
CA LEU A 76 0.04 9.87 2.00
C LEU A 76 0.56 8.44 2.15
N GLN A 77 0.58 7.71 1.03
CA GLN A 77 1.31 6.44 0.88
C GLN A 77 1.87 6.28 -0.52
N PHE A 78 2.97 5.54 -0.63
CA PHE A 78 3.58 5.16 -1.90
C PHE A 78 3.08 3.79 -2.37
N ASN A 79 2.84 3.67 -3.68
CA ASN A 79 2.74 2.40 -4.38
C ASN A 79 3.86 2.32 -5.43
N LEU A 80 4.86 1.49 -5.16
CA LEU A 80 5.98 1.24 -6.09
C LEU A 80 5.62 0.08 -7.00
N ILE A 81 5.81 0.26 -8.31
CA ILE A 81 5.50 -0.73 -9.34
C ILE A 81 6.70 -1.66 -9.51
N LEU A 82 6.49 -2.97 -9.38
CA LEU A 82 7.55 -3.98 -9.42
C LEU A 82 7.43 -4.95 -10.60
N SER A 83 6.41 -4.79 -11.45
CA SER A 83 6.18 -5.64 -12.63
C SER A 83 5.68 -4.82 -13.80
N GLN A 84 5.94 -5.31 -15.01
CA GLN A 84 5.68 -4.63 -16.27
C GLN A 84 4.37 -5.11 -16.90
N GLU A 85 3.43 -4.19 -17.12
CA GLU A 85 2.22 -4.47 -17.91
C GLU A 85 2.58 -4.93 -19.33
N GLN A 86 1.79 -5.84 -19.90
CA GLN A 86 1.97 -6.54 -21.17
C GLN A 86 3.10 -7.57 -21.20
N ILE A 87 4.01 -7.58 -20.23
CA ILE A 87 5.08 -8.56 -20.11
C ILE A 87 4.77 -9.52 -18.97
N ASP A 88 4.66 -9.02 -17.75
CA ASP A 88 4.48 -9.82 -16.54
C ASP A 88 3.00 -10.08 -16.23
N PHE A 89 2.11 -9.21 -16.70
CA PHE A 89 0.68 -9.32 -16.53
C PHE A 89 -0.06 -8.50 -17.60
N ASN A 90 -1.34 -8.82 -17.82
CA ASN A 90 -2.28 -7.99 -18.56
C ASN A 90 -3.41 -7.55 -17.62
N GLY A 91 -4.16 -6.52 -18.00
CA GLY A 91 -5.19 -5.97 -17.10
C GLY A 91 -4.59 -5.44 -15.81
N GLY A 92 -5.15 -5.82 -14.65
CA GLY A 92 -4.59 -5.50 -13.33
C GLY A 92 -4.35 -4.01 -13.11
N GLU A 93 -5.09 -3.17 -13.82
CA GLU A 93 -4.93 -1.72 -13.77
C GLU A 93 -5.21 -1.19 -12.36
N PHE A 94 -4.29 -0.44 -11.79
CA PHE A 94 -4.58 0.32 -10.59
C PHE A 94 -5.35 1.57 -10.99
N VAL A 95 -6.57 1.66 -10.48
CA VAL A 95 -7.50 2.75 -10.79
C VAL A 95 -7.75 3.54 -9.53
N PHE A 96 -7.64 4.84 -9.58
CA PHE A 96 -8.09 5.71 -8.51
C PHE A 96 -9.05 6.78 -9.01
N GLU A 97 -9.92 7.23 -8.14
CA GLU A 97 -10.88 8.30 -8.41
C GLU A 97 -10.37 9.59 -7.76
N ASP A 98 -10.15 10.62 -8.56
CA ASP A 98 -9.73 11.92 -8.07
C ASP A 98 -10.87 12.64 -7.33
N TYR A 99 -10.58 13.81 -6.77
CA TYR A 99 -11.58 14.60 -6.03
C TYR A 99 -12.73 15.11 -6.90
N LYS A 100 -12.59 15.08 -8.24
CA LYS A 100 -13.64 15.40 -9.23
C LYS A 100 -14.38 14.16 -9.72
N LYS A 101 -14.15 12.99 -9.09
CA LYS A 101 -14.70 11.69 -9.45
C LYS A 101 -14.25 11.17 -10.83
N LYS A 102 -13.18 11.73 -11.39
CA LYS A 102 -12.56 11.22 -12.60
C LYS A 102 -11.73 9.98 -12.25
N LYS A 103 -11.96 8.88 -12.97
CA LYS A 103 -11.15 7.67 -12.86
C LYS A 103 -9.84 7.85 -13.62
N ILE A 104 -8.73 7.52 -12.98
CA ILE A 104 -7.37 7.61 -13.51
C ILE A 104 -6.75 6.22 -13.40
N LYS A 105 -6.24 5.72 -14.52
CA LYS A 105 -5.56 4.43 -14.67
C LYS A 105 -4.06 4.65 -14.73
N ILE A 106 -3.29 4.04 -13.82
CA ILE A 106 -1.87 4.41 -13.69
C ILE A 106 -1.03 4.00 -14.89
N HIS A 107 -1.25 2.82 -15.47
CA HIS A 107 -0.50 2.39 -16.65
C HIS A 107 -0.99 3.10 -17.92
N LYS A 108 -2.30 3.16 -18.10
CA LYS A 108 -2.90 3.73 -19.33
C LYS A 108 -2.77 5.26 -19.40
N ASP A 109 -3.15 5.97 -18.33
CA ASP A 109 -3.27 7.44 -18.35
C ASP A 109 -1.97 8.12 -17.92
N LEU A 110 -1.26 7.57 -16.89
CA LEU A 110 -0.02 8.14 -16.37
C LEU A 110 1.24 7.52 -16.99
N LYS A 111 1.10 6.45 -17.80
CA LYS A 111 2.22 5.76 -18.46
C LYS A 111 3.28 5.24 -17.48
N MET A 112 2.86 4.88 -16.28
CA MET A 112 3.77 4.39 -15.24
C MET A 112 4.36 3.03 -15.60
N LYS A 113 5.62 2.83 -15.24
CA LYS A 113 6.44 1.66 -15.55
C LYS A 113 7.01 1.03 -14.30
N ILE A 114 7.64 -0.12 -14.46
CA ILE A 114 8.43 -0.76 -13.40
C ILE A 114 9.48 0.23 -12.84
N GLY A 115 9.55 0.32 -11.52
CA GLY A 115 10.41 1.27 -10.81
C GLY A 115 9.77 2.63 -10.52
N ASP A 116 8.66 2.97 -11.18
CA ASP A 116 7.91 4.19 -10.85
C ASP A 116 7.14 4.01 -9.55
N ALA A 117 6.97 5.13 -8.84
CA ALA A 117 6.21 5.15 -7.60
C ALA A 117 5.11 6.21 -7.64
N LEU A 118 3.89 5.80 -7.31
CA LEU A 118 2.74 6.68 -7.15
C LEU A 118 2.59 7.08 -5.69
N LEU A 119 2.62 8.38 -5.41
CA LEU A 119 2.27 8.93 -4.11
C LEU A 119 0.82 9.42 -4.14
N PHE A 120 -0.01 8.91 -3.26
CA PHE A 120 -1.43 9.27 -3.24
C PHE A 120 -2.02 9.35 -1.84
N ASP A 121 -3.17 10.04 -1.72
CA ASP A 121 -3.93 10.14 -0.48
C ASP A 121 -4.72 8.85 -0.22
N LYS A 122 -4.56 8.26 0.93
CA LYS A 122 -5.27 7.05 1.39
C LYS A 122 -6.80 7.19 1.41
N TYR A 123 -7.31 8.42 1.40
CA TYR A 123 -8.73 8.68 1.30
C TYR A 123 -9.29 8.51 -0.12
N LEU A 124 -8.46 8.57 -1.16
CA LEU A 124 -8.93 8.38 -2.54
C LEU A 124 -9.51 6.97 -2.71
N LEU A 125 -10.68 6.90 -3.35
CA LEU A 125 -11.26 5.63 -3.76
C LEU A 125 -10.36 5.00 -4.81
N HIS A 126 -9.92 3.77 -4.58
CA HIS A 126 -9.04 3.07 -5.50
C HIS A 126 -9.36 1.57 -5.58
N SER A 127 -8.93 0.96 -6.66
CA SER A 127 -9.15 -0.46 -6.96
C SER A 127 -8.00 -1.00 -7.80
N VAL A 128 -7.92 -2.33 -7.89
CA VAL A 128 -7.13 -3.02 -8.91
C VAL A 128 -8.07 -3.85 -9.75
N ASP A 129 -8.09 -3.61 -11.07
CA ASP A 129 -8.86 -4.39 -12.02
C ASP A 129 -8.38 -5.85 -12.04
N LEU A 130 -9.16 -6.76 -12.61
CA LEU A 130 -8.76 -8.16 -12.72
C LEU A 130 -7.43 -8.27 -13.45
N THR A 131 -6.51 -9.01 -12.84
CA THR A 131 -5.19 -9.30 -13.41
C THR A 131 -5.30 -10.54 -14.30
N GLU A 132 -4.81 -10.42 -15.52
CA GLU A 132 -4.73 -11.50 -16.49
C GLU A 132 -3.28 -11.91 -16.69
N ARG A 133 -3.07 -13.06 -17.30
CA ARG A 133 -1.73 -13.58 -17.59
C ARG A 133 -0.99 -12.66 -18.57
N GLY A 134 0.29 -12.39 -18.30
CA GLY A 134 1.23 -11.76 -19.21
C GLY A 134 1.96 -12.77 -20.11
N ILE A 135 3.08 -12.34 -20.68
CA ILE A 135 4.00 -13.20 -21.42
C ILE A 135 4.78 -14.08 -20.42
N THR A 136 5.14 -13.54 -19.25
CA THR A 136 5.79 -14.25 -18.17
C THR A 136 4.77 -14.71 -17.12
N ASP A 137 5.19 -15.65 -16.24
CA ASP A 137 4.37 -16.14 -15.11
C ASP A 137 4.62 -15.33 -13.82
N ILE A 138 5.24 -14.15 -13.93
CA ILE A 138 5.58 -13.32 -12.77
C ILE A 138 4.34 -12.77 -12.08
N GLY A 139 3.34 -12.33 -12.87
CA GLY A 139 2.13 -11.68 -12.36
C GLY A 139 2.36 -10.22 -11.97
N ARG A 140 1.31 -9.57 -11.48
CA ARG A 140 1.37 -8.16 -11.07
C ARG A 140 1.89 -8.00 -9.65
N TRP A 141 3.05 -7.38 -9.52
CA TRP A 141 3.67 -7.07 -8.23
C TRP A 141 3.72 -5.57 -7.95
N SER A 142 3.44 -5.22 -6.72
CA SER A 142 3.65 -3.85 -6.21
C SER A 142 3.99 -3.89 -4.72
N VAL A 143 4.58 -2.81 -4.22
CA VAL A 143 4.78 -2.63 -2.79
C VAL A 143 4.19 -1.30 -2.32
N LEU A 144 3.34 -1.36 -1.32
CA LEU A 144 2.91 -0.19 -0.56
C LEU A 144 3.99 0.14 0.46
N ILE A 145 4.68 1.26 0.24
CA ILE A 145 5.75 1.75 1.12
C ILE A 145 5.14 2.71 2.13
N GLY A 146 5.38 2.43 3.41
CA GLY A 146 4.86 3.28 4.48
C GLY A 146 3.33 3.31 4.52
N ALA A 147 2.68 2.19 4.22
CA ALA A 147 1.28 2.02 4.54
C ALA A 147 1.07 2.23 6.04
N ARG A 148 -0.06 2.78 6.43
CA ARG A 148 -0.31 3.21 7.79
C ARG A 148 -1.51 2.54 8.41
N ALA A 149 -1.38 2.12 9.65
CA ALA A 149 -2.48 1.61 10.46
C ALA A 149 -2.46 2.26 11.85
N HIS A 150 -3.61 2.31 12.50
CA HIS A 150 -3.67 2.73 13.89
C HIS A 150 -2.85 1.78 14.79
N LYS A 151 -2.06 2.32 15.69
CA LYS A 151 -1.27 1.54 16.64
C LYS A 151 -2.14 0.57 17.47
N ILE A 152 -3.36 0.97 17.79
CA ILE A 152 -4.31 0.15 18.55
C ILE A 152 -4.73 -1.09 17.74
N SER A 153 -5.06 -0.97 16.46
CA SER A 153 -5.41 -2.11 15.62
C SER A 153 -4.24 -3.09 15.45
N TYR A 154 -3.02 -2.60 15.32
CA TYR A 154 -1.83 -3.44 15.25
C TYR A 154 -1.64 -4.28 16.52
N PHE A 155 -1.80 -3.68 17.71
CA PHE A 155 -1.72 -4.41 18.97
C PHE A 155 -2.88 -5.39 19.16
N GLN A 156 -4.07 -5.05 18.69
CA GLN A 156 -5.22 -5.96 18.72
C GLN A 156 -5.02 -7.15 17.79
N GLU A 157 -4.54 -6.94 16.58
CA GLU A 157 -4.19 -8.03 15.65
C GLU A 157 -3.11 -8.95 16.22
N LYS A 158 -2.04 -8.39 16.77
CA LYS A 158 -1.01 -9.20 17.45
C LYS A 158 -1.59 -10.00 18.62
N LYS A 159 -2.51 -9.42 19.40
CA LYS A 159 -3.17 -10.11 20.51
C LYS A 159 -4.08 -11.25 20.03
N ILE A 160 -4.76 -11.06 18.89
CA ILE A 160 -5.57 -12.11 18.25
C ILE A 160 -4.69 -13.25 17.75
N LEU A 161 -3.64 -12.93 16.98
CA LEU A 161 -2.67 -13.91 16.48
C LEU A 161 -1.97 -14.69 17.60
N PHE A 162 -1.65 -14.02 18.72
CA PHE A 162 -1.07 -14.66 19.89
C PHE A 162 -2.07 -15.60 20.57
N LYS A 163 -3.34 -15.18 20.71
CA LYS A 163 -4.40 -16.04 21.25
C LYS A 163 -4.68 -17.26 20.38
N GLU A 164 -4.66 -17.12 19.06
CA GLU A 164 -4.81 -18.24 18.12
C GLU A 164 -3.64 -19.23 18.21
N LYS A 165 -2.40 -18.71 18.31
CA LYS A 165 -1.22 -19.57 18.52
C LYS A 165 -1.32 -20.37 19.84
N ILE A 166 -1.75 -19.74 20.93
CA ILE A 166 -1.95 -20.41 22.21
C ILE A 166 -3.06 -21.48 22.10
N LYS A 167 -4.19 -21.16 21.47
CA LYS A 167 -5.27 -22.14 21.26
C LYS A 167 -4.82 -23.37 20.45
N ASN A 168 -3.97 -23.15 19.45
CA ASN A 168 -3.42 -24.24 18.66
C ASN A 168 -2.36 -25.05 19.39
N PHE A 169 -1.69 -24.47 20.38
CA PHE A 169 -0.71 -25.17 21.24
C PHE A 169 -1.37 -26.02 22.34
N ILE A 170 -2.54 -25.62 22.81
CA ILE A 170 -3.30 -26.34 23.87
C ILE A 170 -4.14 -27.49 23.28
N LYS A 171 -4.26 -27.60 21.96
CA LYS A 171 -4.99 -28.71 21.30
C LYS A 171 -4.13 -29.94 21.02
N PHE A 172 -2.92 -30.02 21.52
CA PHE A 172 -2.05 -31.17 21.64
C PHE A 172 -1.95 -31.54 23.12
#